data_ce4c8baee9dc93f237ccb81a0afb8429
#
_entry.id   ce4c8baee9dc93f237ccb81a0afb8429
#
_cell.length_a   1.000
_cell.length_b   1.000
_cell.length_c   1.000
_cell.angle_alpha   90.00
_cell.angle_beta   90.00
_cell.angle_gamma   90.00
#
_symmetry.space_group_name_H-M   'P 1'
#
loop_
_entity.id
_entity.type
_entity.pdbx_description
1 polymer ?
#
loop_
_entity_poly.entity_id
_entity_poly.type
_entity_poly.pdbx_seq_one_letter_code
_entity_poly.pdbx_strand_id
1 'polypeptide(L)'
;MYKFENCANSVESCLEAQRAGIDRVELCAGIPEGGTTPSYGDILVARKLLTTTKLHVIIRPRGGDFLYSDVEKEIMLEDVRMSRRLGVDGVVFGALTVEGYVDMEFMRQLMKEAEGMSVTFHRAFDVCRDPFIALEQIIELGCHRILTSGQMPKAEEGIVLLKQLVDKAGERIIIMPGCGVNASNIAHIAEATGAREFHFSGRSKRESGMLFRKSRVSMGGAVVIDEYSRDVTDVEIVRETIDRLQIADYR
;
A
#
# COMPACT_ATOMS: atom_id res chain seq x y z
N MET A 1 -16.59 10.27 -7.89
CA MET A 1 -15.33 10.93 -7.43
C MET A 1 -14.30 9.86 -7.16
N TYR A 2 -13.11 9.99 -7.70
CA TYR A 2 -11.99 9.05 -7.48
C TYR A 2 -11.21 9.40 -6.22
N LYS A 3 -10.53 8.41 -5.62
CA LYS A 3 -9.59 8.57 -4.51
C LYS A 3 -8.25 7.93 -4.80
N PHE A 4 -7.21 8.50 -4.23
CA PHE A 4 -5.84 8.12 -4.53
C PHE A 4 -5.04 7.86 -3.27
N GLU A 5 -4.25 6.77 -3.30
CA GLU A 5 -3.30 6.41 -2.26
C GLU A 5 -1.89 6.35 -2.84
N ASN A 6 -0.96 7.05 -2.21
CA ASN A 6 0.46 6.99 -2.58
C ASN A 6 1.23 6.02 -1.68
N CYS A 7 1.98 5.11 -2.29
CA CYS A 7 2.94 4.26 -1.60
C CYS A 7 4.20 5.05 -1.28
N ALA A 8 4.28 5.61 -0.07
CA ALA A 8 5.37 6.45 0.39
C ALA A 8 6.44 5.61 1.11
N ASN A 9 7.70 5.74 0.71
CA ASN A 9 8.83 5.02 1.27
C ASN A 9 9.60 5.80 2.33
N SER A 10 9.10 6.95 2.72
CA SER A 10 9.69 7.83 3.73
C SER A 10 8.69 8.92 4.14
N VAL A 11 8.96 9.59 5.25
CA VAL A 11 8.19 10.78 5.69
C VAL A 11 8.28 11.91 4.65
N GLU A 12 9.44 12.07 4.02
CA GLU A 12 9.61 13.04 2.94
C GLU A 12 8.69 12.73 1.75
N SER A 13 8.57 11.46 1.34
CA SER A 13 7.62 11.02 0.32
C SER A 13 6.16 11.29 0.72
N CYS A 14 5.80 11.11 2.00
CA CYS A 14 4.47 11.47 2.50
C CYS A 14 4.18 12.96 2.32
N LEU A 15 5.16 13.83 2.60
CA LEU A 15 5.00 15.28 2.44
C LEU A 15 4.88 15.71 0.98
N GLU A 16 5.66 15.10 0.09
CA GLU A 16 5.54 15.37 -1.36
C GLU A 16 4.17 14.91 -1.88
N ALA A 17 3.69 13.74 -1.47
CA ALA A 17 2.36 13.26 -1.80
C ALA A 17 1.26 14.20 -1.27
N GLN A 18 1.38 14.70 -0.04
CA GLN A 18 0.46 15.72 0.51
C GLN A 18 0.47 17.01 -0.31
N ARG A 19 1.65 17.49 -0.74
CA ARG A 19 1.76 18.68 -1.61
C ARG A 19 1.09 18.46 -2.97
N ALA A 20 1.07 17.22 -3.46
CA ALA A 20 0.35 16.87 -4.67
C ALA A 20 -1.17 16.81 -4.50
N GLY A 21 -1.68 16.87 -3.27
CA GLY A 21 -3.11 16.85 -2.98
C GLY A 21 -3.72 15.46 -2.89
N ILE A 22 -2.91 14.43 -2.57
CA ILE A 22 -3.41 13.06 -2.48
C ILE A 22 -4.30 12.86 -1.25
N ASP A 23 -5.29 11.97 -1.36
CA ASP A 23 -6.23 11.69 -0.26
C ASP A 23 -5.57 10.93 0.90
N ARG A 24 -4.64 10.00 0.56
CA ARG A 24 -4.06 9.07 1.52
C ARG A 24 -2.64 8.68 1.12
N VAL A 25 -1.79 8.43 2.11
CA VAL A 25 -0.50 7.78 1.93
C VAL A 25 -0.48 6.44 2.66
N GLU A 26 0.15 5.44 2.07
CA GLU A 26 0.59 4.23 2.75
C GLU A 26 2.08 4.38 3.06
N LEU A 27 2.45 4.58 4.32
CA LEU A 27 3.84 4.68 4.74
C LEU A 27 4.44 3.29 4.90
N CYS A 28 5.53 3.04 4.16
CA CYS A 28 6.25 1.77 4.11
C CYS A 28 7.75 1.99 4.36
N ALA A 29 8.40 1.01 4.98
CA ALA A 29 9.84 0.80 4.89
C ALA A 29 10.14 -0.35 3.91
N GLY A 30 11.38 -0.74 3.71
CA GLY A 30 11.77 -1.98 3.01
C GLY A 30 11.15 -2.17 1.62
N ILE A 31 11.07 -1.10 0.82
CA ILE A 31 10.43 -1.16 -0.50
C ILE A 31 11.00 -2.24 -1.44
N PRO A 32 12.32 -2.51 -1.47
CA PRO A 32 12.86 -3.61 -2.27
C PRO A 32 12.30 -4.99 -1.89
N GLU A 33 11.80 -5.13 -0.66
CA GLU A 33 11.15 -6.35 -0.14
C GLU A 33 9.63 -6.34 -0.33
N GLY A 34 9.11 -5.31 -0.99
CA GLY A 34 7.67 -5.14 -1.21
C GLY A 34 6.93 -4.36 -0.11
N GLY A 35 7.66 -3.67 0.74
CA GLY A 35 7.13 -2.90 1.86
C GLY A 35 7.10 -3.69 3.17
N THR A 36 7.62 -3.09 4.24
CA THR A 36 7.61 -3.61 5.62
C THR A 36 7.15 -2.50 6.57
N THR A 37 6.86 -2.86 7.83
CA THR A 37 6.47 -1.88 8.86
C THR A 37 7.54 -0.80 9.01
N PRO A 38 7.19 0.49 8.91
CA PRO A 38 8.11 1.59 9.17
C PRO A 38 8.44 1.71 10.66
N SER A 39 9.52 2.40 10.99
CA SER A 39 9.91 2.62 12.37
C SER A 39 8.89 3.47 13.15
N TYR A 40 8.90 3.34 14.47
CA TYR A 40 8.14 4.23 15.36
C TYR A 40 8.38 5.72 15.05
N GLY A 41 9.65 6.10 14.81
CA GLY A 41 10.04 7.46 14.49
C GLY A 41 9.42 7.96 13.18
N ASP A 42 9.42 7.13 12.14
CA ASP A 42 8.79 7.48 10.86
C ASP A 42 7.29 7.74 11.03
N ILE A 43 6.58 6.84 11.72
CA ILE A 43 5.13 6.96 11.93
C ILE A 43 4.81 8.20 12.76
N LEU A 44 5.52 8.42 13.87
CA LEU A 44 5.32 9.57 14.75
C LEU A 44 5.53 10.90 14.02
N VAL A 45 6.61 11.00 13.23
CA VAL A 45 6.93 12.22 12.49
C VAL A 45 5.97 12.44 11.33
N ALA A 46 5.63 11.38 10.58
CA ALA A 46 4.61 11.46 9.53
C ALA A 46 3.27 11.95 10.09
N ARG A 47 2.82 11.38 11.22
CA ARG A 47 1.56 11.82 11.85
C ARG A 47 1.54 13.28 12.26
N LYS A 48 2.65 13.79 12.76
CA LYS A 48 2.78 15.22 13.14
C LYS A 48 2.72 16.16 11.95
N LEU A 49 3.26 15.74 10.80
CA LEU A 49 3.45 16.62 9.64
C LEU A 49 2.33 16.53 8.61
N LEU A 50 1.59 15.41 8.59
CA LEU A 50 0.44 15.25 7.70
C LEU A 50 -0.79 15.92 8.30
N THR A 51 -1.32 16.94 7.62
CA THR A 51 -2.44 17.77 8.08
C THR A 51 -3.70 17.62 7.24
N THR A 52 -3.56 17.28 5.97
CA THR A 52 -4.67 17.17 5.01
C THR A 52 -4.80 15.78 4.38
N THR A 53 -3.73 14.99 4.45
CA THR A 53 -3.65 13.65 3.87
C THR A 53 -3.74 12.59 4.97
N LYS A 54 -4.54 11.56 4.77
CA LYS A 54 -4.66 10.45 5.71
C LYS A 54 -3.40 9.59 5.71
N LEU A 55 -3.00 9.16 6.91
CA LEU A 55 -1.85 8.28 7.12
C LEU A 55 -2.32 6.85 7.35
N HIS A 56 -2.02 5.98 6.41
CA HIS A 56 -2.07 4.52 6.59
C HIS A 56 -0.66 3.98 6.76
N VAL A 57 -0.51 2.92 7.56
CA VAL A 57 0.77 2.29 7.88
C VAL A 57 0.71 0.81 7.51
N ILE A 58 1.68 0.34 6.72
CA ILE A 58 1.79 -1.09 6.47
C ILE A 58 2.28 -1.82 7.72
N ILE A 59 1.62 -2.93 8.06
CA ILE A 59 2.00 -3.84 9.15
C ILE A 59 2.43 -5.15 8.51
N ARG A 60 3.74 -5.29 8.30
CA ARG A 60 4.36 -6.44 7.68
C ARG A 60 5.78 -6.58 8.22
N PRO A 61 6.07 -7.59 9.03
CA PRO A 61 7.33 -7.70 9.79
C PRO A 61 8.53 -8.01 8.89
N ARG A 62 8.32 -8.58 7.71
CA ARG A 62 9.37 -8.96 6.76
C ARG A 62 8.87 -9.04 5.32
N GLY A 63 9.79 -9.10 4.38
CA GLY A 63 9.52 -9.50 3.00
C GLY A 63 9.17 -10.99 2.85
N GLY A 64 9.02 -11.45 1.62
CA GLY A 64 8.63 -12.82 1.29
C GLY A 64 7.13 -13.06 1.36
N ASP A 65 6.72 -14.26 1.75
CA ASP A 65 5.32 -14.70 1.82
C ASP A 65 4.52 -14.05 2.97
N PHE A 66 3.30 -14.51 3.16
CA PHE A 66 2.36 -13.97 4.15
C PHE A 66 1.87 -15.04 5.14
N LEU A 67 2.64 -16.13 5.27
CA LEU A 67 2.49 -17.12 6.33
C LEU A 67 3.41 -16.71 7.50
N TYR A 68 2.84 -16.33 8.61
CA TYR A 68 3.60 -15.79 9.74
C TYR A 68 3.74 -16.78 10.89
N SER A 69 4.93 -16.83 11.50
CA SER A 69 5.16 -17.54 12.75
C SER A 69 4.46 -16.84 13.93
N ASP A 70 4.35 -17.52 15.06
CA ASP A 70 3.73 -16.94 16.26
C ASP A 70 4.46 -15.67 16.73
N VAL A 71 5.80 -15.63 16.61
CA VAL A 71 6.60 -14.45 16.95
C VAL A 71 6.30 -13.29 16.00
N GLU A 72 6.17 -13.55 14.69
CA GLU A 72 5.82 -12.52 13.70
C GLU A 72 4.38 -12.01 13.91
N LYS A 73 3.45 -12.89 14.27
CA LYS A 73 2.08 -12.53 14.63
C LYS A 73 2.05 -11.60 15.85
N GLU A 74 2.82 -11.88 16.88
CA GLU A 74 2.94 -11.02 18.06
C GLU A 74 3.52 -9.64 17.70
N ILE A 75 4.58 -9.59 16.88
CA ILE A 75 5.15 -8.34 16.37
C ILE A 75 4.07 -7.52 15.63
N MET A 76 3.31 -8.16 14.74
CA MET A 76 2.25 -7.47 13.99
C MET A 76 1.16 -6.89 14.90
N LEU A 77 0.75 -7.61 15.95
CA LEU A 77 -0.21 -7.12 16.92
C LEU A 77 0.30 -5.88 17.67
N GLU A 78 1.57 -5.89 18.10
CA GLU A 78 2.18 -4.72 18.75
C GLU A 78 2.33 -3.53 17.80
N ASP A 79 2.67 -3.76 16.54
CA ASP A 79 2.76 -2.71 15.52
C ASP A 79 1.38 -2.07 15.25
N VAL A 80 0.29 -2.85 15.23
CA VAL A 80 -1.08 -2.31 15.13
C VAL A 80 -1.43 -1.48 16.36
N ARG A 81 -1.15 -2.00 17.58
CA ARG A 81 -1.38 -1.27 18.84
C ARG A 81 -0.60 0.04 18.88
N MET A 82 0.65 0.00 18.46
CA MET A 82 1.51 1.19 18.39
C MET A 82 0.95 2.21 17.39
N SER A 83 0.58 1.78 16.20
CA SER A 83 -0.02 2.64 15.17
C SER A 83 -1.30 3.31 15.66
N ARG A 84 -2.18 2.56 16.35
CA ARG A 84 -3.39 3.09 16.98
C ARG A 84 -3.07 4.14 18.06
N ARG A 85 -2.10 3.88 18.94
CA ARG A 85 -1.66 4.86 19.96
C ARG A 85 -1.10 6.14 19.35
N LEU A 86 -0.46 6.06 18.20
CA LEU A 86 0.04 7.21 17.46
C LEU A 86 -1.04 7.97 16.68
N GLY A 87 -2.27 7.46 16.64
CA GLY A 87 -3.40 8.13 16.00
C GLY A 87 -3.31 8.13 14.47
N VAL A 88 -2.82 7.05 13.86
CA VAL A 88 -2.86 6.90 12.39
C VAL A 88 -4.31 6.68 11.94
N ASP A 89 -4.61 7.06 10.70
CA ASP A 89 -5.96 6.95 10.15
C ASP A 89 -6.30 5.52 9.72
N GLY A 90 -5.29 4.69 9.47
CA GLY A 90 -5.50 3.31 9.06
C GLY A 90 -4.24 2.47 9.07
N VAL A 91 -4.45 1.17 8.90
CA VAL A 91 -3.39 0.16 8.80
C VAL A 91 -3.63 -0.76 7.61
N VAL A 92 -2.54 -1.32 7.10
CA VAL A 92 -2.55 -2.17 5.91
C VAL A 92 -1.86 -3.48 6.26
N PHE A 93 -2.58 -4.59 6.22
CA PHE A 93 -2.05 -5.90 6.57
C PHE A 93 -2.77 -7.04 5.83
N GLY A 94 -2.29 -8.26 5.97
CA GLY A 94 -2.93 -9.48 5.47
C GLY A 94 -2.09 -10.68 5.83
N ALA A 95 -2.73 -11.79 6.15
CA ALA A 95 -2.08 -13.05 6.49
C ALA A 95 -2.77 -14.22 5.79
N LEU A 96 -1.99 -15.22 5.41
CA LEU A 96 -2.46 -16.41 4.73
C LEU A 96 -2.08 -17.67 5.54
N THR A 97 -2.87 -18.72 5.37
CA THR A 97 -2.56 -20.05 5.89
C THR A 97 -1.54 -20.78 4.99
N VAL A 98 -1.06 -21.95 5.44
CA VAL A 98 -0.18 -22.82 4.65
C VAL A 98 -0.81 -23.24 3.32
N GLU A 99 -2.16 -23.33 3.26
CA GLU A 99 -2.90 -23.68 2.04
C GLU A 99 -3.18 -22.46 1.14
N GLY A 100 -2.79 -21.26 1.57
CA GLY A 100 -2.98 -20.02 0.82
C GLY A 100 -4.38 -19.40 0.94
N TYR A 101 -5.15 -19.78 1.96
CA TYR A 101 -6.39 -19.09 2.32
C TYR A 101 -6.10 -17.94 3.31
N VAL A 102 -7.04 -17.03 3.48
CA VAL A 102 -6.94 -15.99 4.51
C VAL A 102 -6.88 -16.63 5.90
N ASP A 103 -5.88 -16.28 6.71
CA ASP A 103 -5.77 -16.72 8.11
C ASP A 103 -6.84 -15.98 8.95
N MET A 104 -8.07 -16.46 8.89
CA MET A 104 -9.23 -15.84 9.51
C MET A 104 -9.08 -15.67 11.03
N GLU A 105 -8.41 -16.60 11.69
CA GLU A 105 -8.21 -16.54 13.15
C GLU A 105 -7.28 -15.38 13.51
N PHE A 106 -6.12 -15.31 12.87
CA PHE A 106 -5.16 -14.24 13.12
C PHE A 106 -5.68 -12.89 12.61
N MET A 107 -6.33 -12.87 11.46
CA MET A 107 -6.93 -11.64 10.93
C MET A 107 -7.99 -11.04 11.87
N ARG A 108 -8.81 -11.85 12.54
CA ARG A 108 -9.75 -11.34 13.58
C ARG A 108 -9.02 -10.70 14.76
N GLN A 109 -7.86 -11.21 15.15
CA GLN A 109 -7.05 -10.61 16.22
C GLN A 109 -6.53 -9.23 15.77
N LEU A 110 -5.97 -9.12 14.55
CA LEU A 110 -5.51 -7.86 13.99
C LEU A 110 -6.65 -6.84 13.85
N MET A 111 -7.81 -7.26 13.35
CA MET A 111 -9.00 -6.42 13.22
C MET A 111 -9.47 -5.86 14.57
N LYS A 112 -9.43 -6.67 15.64
CA LYS A 112 -9.74 -6.23 16.99
C LYS A 112 -8.78 -5.12 17.47
N GLU A 113 -7.48 -5.30 17.27
CA GLU A 113 -6.50 -4.27 17.67
C GLU A 113 -6.59 -3.01 16.78
N ALA A 114 -7.05 -3.15 15.54
CA ALA A 114 -7.26 -2.06 14.59
C ALA A 114 -8.60 -1.33 14.75
N GLU A 115 -9.38 -1.62 15.81
CA GLU A 115 -10.69 -1.00 16.03
C GLU A 115 -10.62 0.54 16.01
N GLY A 116 -11.48 1.15 15.20
CA GLY A 116 -11.54 2.60 14.98
C GLY A 116 -10.62 3.12 13.86
N MET A 117 -9.74 2.28 13.31
CA MET A 117 -8.89 2.60 12.16
C MET A 117 -9.46 2.03 10.87
N SER A 118 -9.13 2.66 9.74
CA SER A 118 -9.41 2.07 8.42
C SER A 118 -8.46 0.90 8.15
N VAL A 119 -8.97 -0.22 7.65
CA VAL A 119 -8.16 -1.41 7.37
C VAL A 119 -8.16 -1.72 5.88
N THR A 120 -6.97 -1.88 5.31
CA THR A 120 -6.76 -2.38 3.95
C THR A 120 -6.12 -3.78 4.02
N PHE A 121 -6.71 -4.76 3.36
CA PHE A 121 -6.04 -6.03 3.11
C PHE A 121 -5.09 -5.84 1.91
N HIS A 122 -3.80 -6.06 2.13
CA HIS A 122 -2.77 -5.77 1.13
C HIS A 122 -2.60 -6.90 0.09
N ARG A 123 -1.52 -6.83 -0.69
CA ARG A 123 -1.21 -7.76 -1.79
C ARG A 123 -0.96 -9.23 -1.40
N ALA A 124 -1.12 -9.63 -0.13
CA ALA A 124 -1.32 -11.04 0.21
C ALA A 124 -2.50 -11.64 -0.58
N PHE A 125 -3.47 -10.80 -0.95
CA PHE A 125 -4.56 -11.17 -1.85
C PHE A 125 -4.07 -11.68 -3.21
N ASP A 126 -3.00 -11.11 -3.73
CA ASP A 126 -2.48 -11.48 -5.06
C ASP A 126 -1.84 -12.86 -5.11
N VAL A 127 -1.51 -13.45 -3.96
CA VAL A 127 -0.95 -14.80 -3.83
C VAL A 127 -1.87 -15.77 -3.08
N CYS A 128 -3.11 -15.38 -2.80
CA CYS A 128 -4.09 -16.28 -2.21
C CYS A 128 -4.54 -17.35 -3.21
N ARG A 129 -4.97 -18.49 -2.69
CA ARG A 129 -5.35 -19.66 -3.48
C ARG A 129 -6.59 -19.43 -4.35
N ASP A 130 -7.59 -18.76 -3.82
CA ASP A 130 -8.85 -18.45 -4.50
C ASP A 130 -9.28 -17.02 -4.19
N PRO A 131 -9.27 -16.11 -5.18
CA PRO A 131 -9.58 -14.72 -4.97
C PRO A 131 -11.05 -14.46 -4.60
N PHE A 132 -11.97 -15.33 -5.01
CA PHE A 132 -13.38 -15.14 -4.70
C PHE A 132 -13.74 -15.61 -3.29
N ILE A 133 -13.11 -16.70 -2.81
CA ILE A 133 -13.20 -17.12 -1.42
C ILE A 133 -12.55 -16.06 -0.52
N ALA A 134 -11.35 -15.59 -0.87
CA ALA A 134 -10.66 -14.56 -0.13
C ALA A 134 -11.45 -13.24 -0.05
N LEU A 135 -12.09 -12.83 -1.15
CA LEU A 135 -12.97 -11.65 -1.18
C LEU A 135 -14.07 -11.74 -0.11
N GLU A 136 -14.81 -12.85 -0.07
CA GLU A 136 -15.90 -13.02 0.91
C GLU A 136 -15.37 -13.08 2.35
N GLN A 137 -14.24 -13.77 2.58
CA GLN A 137 -13.58 -13.82 3.89
C GLN A 137 -13.14 -12.43 4.38
N ILE A 138 -12.57 -11.61 3.49
CA ILE A 138 -12.10 -10.26 3.82
C ILE A 138 -13.30 -9.31 4.08
N ILE A 139 -14.40 -9.49 3.35
CA ILE A 139 -15.67 -8.78 3.63
C ILE A 139 -16.21 -9.19 5.01
N GLU A 140 -16.24 -10.48 5.34
CA GLU A 140 -16.68 -10.99 6.65
C GLU A 140 -15.85 -10.39 7.80
N LEU A 141 -14.54 -10.23 7.58
CA LEU A 141 -13.64 -9.59 8.55
C LEU A 141 -13.94 -8.11 8.79
N GLY A 142 -14.67 -7.45 7.89
CA GLY A 142 -14.97 -6.02 7.98
C GLY A 142 -13.82 -5.11 7.51
N CYS A 143 -12.92 -5.60 6.67
CA CYS A 143 -11.92 -4.75 6.02
C CYS A 143 -12.60 -3.71 5.12
N HIS A 144 -12.02 -2.53 5.00
CA HIS A 144 -12.59 -1.44 4.21
C HIS A 144 -12.21 -1.55 2.73
N ARG A 145 -11.05 -2.13 2.41
CA ARG A 145 -10.55 -2.27 1.04
C ARG A 145 -9.59 -3.43 0.86
N ILE A 146 -9.43 -3.82 -0.40
CA ILE A 146 -8.43 -4.79 -0.85
C ILE A 146 -7.52 -4.08 -1.84
N LEU A 147 -6.22 -4.04 -1.56
CA LEU A 147 -5.18 -3.63 -2.50
C LEU A 147 -4.74 -4.86 -3.30
N THR A 148 -4.90 -4.81 -4.62
CA THR A 148 -4.61 -5.96 -5.48
C THR A 148 -4.19 -5.54 -6.89
N SER A 149 -3.37 -6.34 -7.53
CA SER A 149 -3.05 -6.25 -8.96
C SER A 149 -3.88 -7.24 -9.82
N GLY A 150 -4.91 -7.87 -9.23
CA GLY A 150 -5.67 -8.92 -9.91
C GLY A 150 -4.88 -10.21 -10.09
N GLN A 151 -4.05 -10.59 -9.09
CA GLN A 151 -3.17 -11.76 -9.09
C GLN A 151 -2.16 -11.79 -10.27
N MET A 152 -1.81 -10.62 -10.80
CA MET A 152 -0.85 -10.47 -11.89
C MET A 152 0.33 -9.59 -11.43
N PRO A 153 1.46 -9.61 -12.15
CA PRO A 153 2.60 -8.75 -11.82
C PRO A 153 2.24 -7.26 -11.76
N LYS A 154 1.31 -6.80 -12.62
CA LYS A 154 0.82 -5.42 -12.67
C LYS A 154 -0.69 -5.37 -12.77
N ALA A 155 -1.29 -4.30 -12.21
CA ALA A 155 -2.74 -4.10 -12.25
C ALA A 155 -3.33 -4.07 -13.68
N GLU A 156 -2.59 -3.51 -14.65
CA GLU A 156 -3.00 -3.48 -16.05
C GLU A 156 -3.13 -4.89 -16.65
N GLU A 157 -2.29 -5.82 -16.25
CA GLU A 157 -2.34 -7.21 -16.68
C GLU A 157 -3.48 -7.99 -16.00
N GLY A 158 -3.91 -7.53 -14.81
CA GLY A 158 -4.96 -8.13 -13.98
C GLY A 158 -6.36 -7.58 -14.20
N ILE A 159 -6.60 -6.74 -15.19
CA ILE A 159 -7.87 -6.04 -15.44
C ILE A 159 -9.08 -6.99 -15.43
N VAL A 160 -8.96 -8.19 -16.01
CA VAL A 160 -10.06 -9.15 -16.07
C VAL A 160 -10.52 -9.57 -14.68
N LEU A 161 -9.60 -9.97 -13.81
CA LEU A 161 -9.94 -10.33 -12.44
C LEU A 161 -10.36 -9.12 -11.61
N LEU A 162 -9.68 -7.98 -11.77
CA LEU A 162 -10.04 -6.73 -11.09
C LEU A 162 -11.50 -6.34 -11.38
N LYS A 163 -11.95 -6.43 -12.65
CA LYS A 163 -13.33 -6.19 -13.03
C LYS A 163 -14.30 -7.14 -12.32
N GLN A 164 -14.00 -8.43 -12.33
CA GLN A 164 -14.83 -9.44 -11.66
C GLN A 164 -14.94 -9.20 -10.15
N LEU A 165 -13.81 -8.79 -9.53
CA LEU A 165 -13.78 -8.46 -8.11
C LEU A 165 -14.60 -7.21 -7.80
N VAL A 166 -14.49 -6.14 -8.61
CA VAL A 166 -15.29 -4.92 -8.46
C VAL A 166 -16.78 -5.24 -8.57
N ASP A 167 -17.19 -6.00 -9.60
CA ASP A 167 -18.58 -6.38 -9.81
C ASP A 167 -19.13 -7.22 -8.65
N LYS A 168 -18.34 -8.21 -8.20
CA LYS A 168 -18.75 -9.09 -7.10
C LYS A 168 -18.74 -8.39 -5.75
N ALA A 169 -17.79 -7.51 -5.50
CA ALA A 169 -17.71 -6.73 -4.27
C ALA A 169 -18.90 -5.78 -4.11
N GLY A 170 -19.33 -5.15 -5.20
CA GLY A 170 -20.35 -4.09 -5.15
C GLY A 170 -19.96 -2.98 -4.17
N GLU A 171 -20.85 -2.63 -3.26
CA GLU A 171 -20.61 -1.62 -2.23
C GLU A 171 -20.08 -2.21 -0.89
N ARG A 172 -19.86 -3.54 -0.83
CA ARG A 172 -19.49 -4.21 0.42
C ARG A 172 -18.04 -3.98 0.83
N ILE A 173 -17.14 -3.77 -0.13
CA ILE A 173 -15.72 -3.49 0.07
C ILE A 173 -15.14 -2.81 -1.15
N ILE A 174 -14.14 -1.96 -0.95
CA ILE A 174 -13.45 -1.25 -2.03
C ILE A 174 -12.36 -2.15 -2.62
N ILE A 175 -12.40 -2.36 -3.94
CA ILE A 175 -11.29 -2.96 -4.67
C ILE A 175 -10.41 -1.82 -5.18
N MET A 176 -9.14 -1.80 -4.73
CA MET A 176 -8.17 -0.77 -5.04
C MET A 176 -7.03 -1.35 -5.89
N PRO A 177 -7.05 -1.14 -7.22
CA PRO A 177 -5.95 -1.54 -8.09
C PRO A 177 -4.64 -0.88 -7.69
N GLY A 178 -3.57 -1.69 -7.61
CA GLY A 178 -2.22 -1.24 -7.33
C GLY A 178 -1.17 -2.10 -8.00
N CYS A 179 0.08 -1.68 -7.92
CA CYS A 179 1.22 -2.21 -8.64
C CYS A 179 1.25 -1.81 -10.13
N GLY A 180 2.16 -0.91 -10.47
CA GLY A 180 2.37 -0.43 -11.83
C GLY A 180 1.34 0.58 -12.34
N VAL A 181 0.44 1.06 -11.48
CA VAL A 181 -0.49 2.15 -11.81
C VAL A 181 0.28 3.48 -11.92
N ASN A 182 0.01 4.22 -13.00
CA ASN A 182 0.66 5.50 -13.32
C ASN A 182 -0.19 6.32 -14.31
N ALA A 183 0.28 7.52 -14.67
CA ALA A 183 -0.44 8.43 -15.56
C ALA A 183 -0.78 7.85 -16.94
N SER A 184 -0.02 6.87 -17.45
CA SER A 184 -0.27 6.30 -18.78
C SER A 184 -1.38 5.26 -18.81
N ASN A 185 -1.67 4.60 -17.68
CA ASN A 185 -2.60 3.47 -17.64
C ASN A 185 -3.79 3.62 -16.67
N ILE A 186 -3.75 4.58 -15.72
CA ILE A 186 -4.78 4.71 -14.68
C ILE A 186 -6.18 4.91 -15.26
N ALA A 187 -6.33 5.70 -16.33
CA ALA A 187 -7.63 5.95 -16.98
C ALA A 187 -8.18 4.66 -17.62
N HIS A 188 -7.33 3.90 -18.30
CA HIS A 188 -7.70 2.61 -18.88
C HIS A 188 -8.12 1.60 -17.80
N ILE A 189 -7.36 1.49 -16.71
CA ILE A 189 -7.69 0.60 -15.59
C ILE A 189 -9.04 1.01 -14.98
N ALA A 190 -9.27 2.31 -14.76
CA ALA A 190 -10.52 2.82 -14.19
C ALA A 190 -11.74 2.49 -15.08
N GLU A 191 -11.64 2.75 -16.38
CA GLU A 191 -12.70 2.49 -17.34
C GLU A 191 -13.01 0.99 -17.45
N ALA A 192 -11.97 0.17 -17.58
CA ALA A 192 -12.11 -1.26 -17.79
C ALA A 192 -12.63 -2.01 -16.54
N THR A 193 -12.26 -1.55 -15.34
CA THR A 193 -12.59 -2.25 -14.08
C THR A 193 -13.77 -1.67 -13.34
N GLY A 194 -14.04 -0.37 -13.48
CA GLY A 194 -14.99 0.38 -12.67
C GLY A 194 -14.47 0.74 -11.27
N ALA A 195 -13.20 0.47 -10.96
CA ALA A 195 -12.59 0.84 -9.68
C ALA A 195 -12.60 2.36 -9.45
N ARG A 196 -12.72 2.77 -8.18
CA ARG A 196 -12.81 4.18 -7.77
C ARG A 196 -11.69 4.63 -6.85
N GLU A 197 -10.89 3.71 -6.30
CA GLU A 197 -9.68 4.02 -5.53
C GLU A 197 -8.47 3.38 -6.21
N PHE A 198 -7.33 4.07 -6.22
CA PHE A 198 -6.11 3.63 -6.91
C PHE A 198 -4.89 3.84 -6.03
N HIS A 199 -3.98 2.87 -6.07
CA HIS A 199 -2.72 2.87 -5.33
C HIS A 199 -1.53 2.93 -6.29
N PHE A 200 -0.64 3.90 -6.10
CA PHE A 200 0.56 4.08 -6.92
C PHE A 200 1.70 4.78 -6.15
N SER A 201 2.92 4.74 -6.65
CA SER A 201 4.09 5.30 -5.96
C SER A 201 4.52 6.69 -6.46
N GLY A 202 4.45 6.95 -7.76
CA GLY A 202 4.86 8.24 -8.34
C GLY A 202 6.25 8.69 -7.92
N ARG A 203 7.27 7.81 -7.99
CA ARG A 203 8.63 8.09 -7.50
C ARG A 203 9.55 8.58 -8.60
N SER A 204 10.48 9.47 -8.22
CA SER A 204 11.66 9.83 -8.99
C SER A 204 12.93 9.64 -8.16
N LYS A 205 14.08 9.56 -8.83
CA LYS A 205 15.37 9.51 -8.15
C LYS A 205 15.80 10.90 -7.70
N ARG A 206 16.26 10.98 -6.44
CA ARG A 206 16.86 12.19 -5.86
C ARG A 206 18.29 11.89 -5.48
N GLU A 207 19.23 12.67 -6.02
CA GLU A 207 20.64 12.58 -5.70
C GLU A 207 20.93 12.96 -4.26
N SER A 208 21.93 12.31 -3.67
CA SER A 208 22.44 12.65 -2.35
C SER A 208 23.12 14.00 -2.36
N GLY A 209 22.91 14.79 -1.30
CA GLY A 209 23.67 16.00 -1.03
C GLY A 209 25.10 15.78 -0.51
N MET A 210 25.54 14.51 -0.31
CA MET A 210 26.91 14.22 0.09
C MET A 210 27.91 14.57 -1.01
N LEU A 211 28.89 15.42 -0.69
CA LEU A 211 29.97 15.81 -1.62
C LEU A 211 31.04 14.74 -1.71
N PHE A 212 31.38 14.10 -0.59
CA PHE A 212 32.33 12.99 -0.57
C PHE A 212 31.62 11.70 -0.95
N ARG A 213 32.18 10.97 -1.94
CA ARG A 213 31.64 9.69 -2.42
C ARG A 213 32.74 8.61 -2.43
N LYS A 214 32.43 7.43 -1.90
CA LYS A 214 33.33 6.28 -1.91
C LYS A 214 32.76 5.18 -2.82
N SER A 215 33.18 5.21 -4.08
CA SER A 215 32.62 4.41 -5.18
C SER A 215 32.85 2.90 -5.09
N ARG A 216 33.73 2.43 -4.19
CA ARG A 216 34.12 1.03 -4.06
C ARG A 216 33.43 0.30 -2.90
N VAL A 217 32.53 0.98 -2.19
CA VAL A 217 31.85 0.41 -1.02
C VAL A 217 30.36 0.38 -1.32
N SER A 218 29.75 -0.80 -1.23
CA SER A 218 28.32 -0.99 -1.25
C SER A 218 27.85 -1.49 0.11
N MET A 219 26.80 -0.92 0.64
CA MET A 219 26.14 -1.35 1.87
C MET A 219 25.00 -2.36 1.57
N GLY A 220 24.56 -2.46 0.32
CA GLY A 220 23.54 -3.42 -0.09
C GLY A 220 24.12 -4.84 -0.21
N GLY A 221 23.41 -5.85 0.32
CA GLY A 221 23.77 -7.27 0.20
C GLY A 221 23.17 -7.91 -1.06
N ALA A 222 21.95 -8.44 -0.95
CA ALA A 222 21.26 -9.15 -2.04
C ALA A 222 20.69 -8.21 -3.13
N VAL A 223 20.47 -6.94 -2.81
CA VAL A 223 19.95 -5.91 -3.74
C VAL A 223 21.01 -4.84 -3.95
N VAL A 224 21.29 -4.53 -5.21
CA VAL A 224 22.19 -3.40 -5.55
C VAL A 224 21.44 -2.10 -5.29
N ILE A 225 21.90 -1.35 -4.31
CA ILE A 225 21.37 -0.03 -3.95
C ILE A 225 22.41 1.02 -4.36
N ASP A 226 21.97 2.08 -5.01
CA ASP A 226 22.82 3.25 -5.25
C ASP A 226 22.95 4.03 -3.94
N GLU A 227 24.15 4.04 -3.37
CA GLU A 227 24.45 4.68 -2.08
C GLU A 227 24.27 6.21 -2.09
N TYR A 228 24.22 6.81 -3.27
CA TYR A 228 24.20 8.26 -3.45
C TYR A 228 22.96 8.77 -4.18
N SER A 229 21.96 7.91 -4.35
CA SER A 229 20.63 8.32 -4.78
C SER A 229 19.56 7.59 -3.96
N ARG A 230 18.37 8.14 -3.92
CA ARG A 230 17.21 7.53 -3.28
C ARG A 230 15.94 7.82 -4.07
N ASP A 231 15.02 6.89 -4.04
CA ASP A 231 13.70 7.12 -4.60
C ASP A 231 12.86 7.94 -3.61
N VAL A 232 12.21 9.00 -4.10
CA VAL A 232 11.28 9.84 -3.32
C VAL A 232 10.04 10.08 -4.18
N THR A 233 8.87 10.17 -3.56
CA THR A 233 7.64 10.58 -4.26
C THR A 233 7.84 11.94 -4.92
N ASP A 234 7.44 12.07 -6.17
CA ASP A 234 7.55 13.27 -6.97
C ASP A 234 6.16 13.91 -7.14
N VAL A 235 6.05 15.17 -6.73
CA VAL A 235 4.78 15.93 -6.74
C VAL A 235 4.16 15.98 -8.14
N GLU A 236 4.99 16.21 -9.17
CA GLU A 236 4.48 16.39 -10.54
C GLU A 236 4.01 15.05 -11.13
N ILE A 237 4.72 13.95 -10.87
CA ILE A 237 4.29 12.60 -11.29
C ILE A 237 2.97 12.22 -10.61
N VAL A 238 2.83 12.53 -9.32
CA VAL A 238 1.58 12.26 -8.58
C VAL A 238 0.44 13.10 -9.14
N ARG A 239 0.64 14.40 -9.36
CA ARG A 239 -0.38 15.28 -9.96
C ARG A 239 -0.79 14.82 -11.34
N GLU A 240 0.17 14.55 -12.21
CA GLU A 240 -0.12 14.04 -13.54
C GLU A 240 -1.00 12.79 -13.50
N THR A 241 -0.70 11.86 -12.57
CA THR A 241 -1.48 10.62 -12.41
C THR A 241 -2.91 10.90 -11.95
N ILE A 242 -3.10 11.83 -11.00
CA ILE A 242 -4.43 12.24 -10.50
C ILE A 242 -5.23 12.92 -11.61
N ASP A 243 -4.62 13.86 -12.33
CA ASP A 243 -5.29 14.68 -13.34
C ASP A 243 -5.84 13.85 -14.49
N ARG A 244 -5.19 12.71 -14.83
CA ARG A 244 -5.68 11.79 -15.87
C ARG A 244 -7.09 11.28 -15.62
N LEU A 245 -7.48 11.09 -14.35
CA LEU A 245 -8.85 10.66 -14.00
C LEU A 245 -9.80 11.83 -13.73
N GLN A 246 -9.32 12.93 -13.15
CA GLN A 246 -10.17 14.07 -12.86
C GLN A 246 -10.67 14.75 -14.13
N ILE A 247 -9.81 14.85 -15.16
CA ILE A 247 -10.20 15.40 -16.47
C ILE A 247 -11.20 14.48 -17.21
N ALA A 248 -11.15 13.18 -16.98
CA ALA A 248 -12.07 12.22 -17.59
C ALA A 248 -13.50 12.31 -17.01
N ASP A 249 -13.65 12.68 -15.74
CA ASP A 249 -14.97 12.87 -15.09
C ASP A 249 -15.74 14.13 -15.60
N TYR A 250 -15.08 15.05 -16.32
CA TYR A 250 -15.68 16.26 -16.89
C TYR A 250 -16.07 16.13 -18.38
N ARG A 251 -15.90 14.94 -18.97
CA ARG A 251 -16.30 14.65 -20.36
C ARG A 251 -17.45 13.65 -20.40
#